data_c38d5cb1b26dbfc80eb87d17759ec145
#
_entry.id   c38d5cb1b26dbfc80eb87d17759ec145
#
_cell.length_a   1.000
_cell.length_b   1.000
_cell.length_c   1.000
_cell.angle_alpha   90.00
_cell.angle_beta   90.00
_cell.angle_gamma   90.00
#
_symmetry.space_group_name_H-M   'P 1'
#
loop_
_entity.id
_entity.type
_entity.pdbx_description
1 polymer ?
#
loop_
_entity_poly.entity_id
_entity_poly.type
_entity_poly.pdbx_seq_one_letter_code
_entity_poly.pdbx_strand_id
1 'polypeptide(L)'
;MNTTQISKLISLVLRHHPEKLGLTLDDHGWADTKALIRAINAIQPFDMEQLEIIVQTDNKQRYAFSPDKTRIRANQGHSIPVDLELIPRTPPAILWHGTGERFVSAIMREGLKPMSRQYVHLSADPDTAVKVGRRHGRPVLFNVDAARMAGDGLLFYRSENGVWLTDSVPPQYLKKRQNKLDLGMQGYGTTCKDERTEHEASF
;
A
#
# COMPACT_ATOMS: atom_id res chain seq x y z
N MET A 1 25.16 10.21 0.00
CA MET A 1 23.86 9.60 0.42
C MET A 1 24.07 8.10 0.58
N ASN A 2 23.34 7.45 1.51
CA ASN A 2 23.37 5.98 1.58
C ASN A 2 22.36 5.37 0.58
N THR A 3 22.43 4.05 0.35
CA THR A 3 21.59 3.32 -0.61
C THR A 3 20.09 3.58 -0.41
N THR A 4 19.63 3.66 0.85
CA THR A 4 18.22 3.96 1.17
C THR A 4 17.82 5.37 0.74
N GLN A 5 18.69 6.35 0.89
CA GLN A 5 18.43 7.73 0.48
C GLN A 5 18.40 7.84 -1.04
N ILE A 6 19.28 7.16 -1.74
CA ILE A 6 19.28 7.10 -3.22
C ILE A 6 18.00 6.41 -3.71
N SER A 7 17.61 5.27 -3.15
CA SER A 7 16.36 4.59 -3.51
C SER A 7 15.12 5.48 -3.28
N LYS A 8 15.10 6.28 -2.20
CA LYS A 8 14.02 7.25 -1.98
C LYS A 8 14.02 8.36 -3.03
N LEU A 9 15.19 8.86 -3.42
CA LEU A 9 15.32 9.87 -4.47
C LEU A 9 14.85 9.32 -5.82
N ILE A 10 15.28 8.12 -6.20
CA ILE A 10 14.81 7.44 -7.42
C ILE A 10 13.29 7.28 -7.39
N SER A 11 12.73 6.83 -6.25
CA SER A 11 11.28 6.72 -6.10
C SER A 11 10.54 8.04 -6.25
N LEU A 12 11.10 9.12 -5.73
CA LEU A 12 10.54 10.45 -5.81
C LEU A 12 10.47 10.94 -7.27
N VAL A 13 11.58 10.82 -8.00
CA VAL A 13 11.67 11.34 -9.38
C VAL A 13 10.93 10.49 -10.39
N LEU A 14 10.91 9.17 -10.23
CA LEU A 14 10.18 8.29 -11.14
C LEU A 14 8.65 8.27 -10.93
N ARG A 15 8.15 8.86 -9.83
CA ARG A 15 6.70 8.81 -9.50
C ARG A 15 6.04 10.16 -9.38
N HIS A 16 6.82 11.17 -8.96
CA HIS A 16 6.22 12.41 -8.48
C HIS A 16 6.85 13.66 -9.08
N HIS A 17 8.17 13.72 -9.13
CA HIS A 17 8.93 14.95 -9.40
C HIS A 17 10.14 14.69 -10.29
N PRO A 18 9.96 14.23 -11.55
CA PRO A 18 11.08 13.99 -12.46
C PRO A 18 11.94 15.24 -12.70
N GLU A 19 11.33 16.42 -12.67
CA GLU A 19 11.98 17.71 -12.84
C GLU A 19 13.09 17.98 -11.80
N LYS A 20 13.02 17.38 -10.61
CA LYS A 20 14.06 17.56 -9.57
C LYS A 20 15.44 17.05 -9.97
N LEU A 21 15.48 16.12 -10.90
CA LEU A 21 16.74 15.63 -11.49
C LEU A 21 16.82 15.95 -12.99
N GLY A 22 15.96 16.83 -13.50
CA GLY A 22 15.91 17.17 -14.93
C GLY A 22 15.55 15.97 -15.82
N LEU A 23 14.81 15.00 -15.28
CA LEU A 23 14.39 13.81 -16.03
C LEU A 23 13.10 14.09 -16.79
N THR A 24 13.00 13.49 -17.97
CA THR A 24 11.75 13.37 -18.72
C THR A 24 11.32 11.92 -18.68
N LEU A 25 10.05 11.69 -18.39
CA LEU A 25 9.42 10.37 -18.49
C LEU A 25 8.58 10.33 -19.76
N ASP A 26 8.54 9.17 -20.41
CA ASP A 26 7.58 8.97 -21.51
C ASP A 26 6.16 8.74 -20.95
N ASP A 27 5.18 8.58 -21.86
CA ASP A 27 3.77 8.40 -21.48
C ASP A 27 3.52 7.14 -20.63
N HIS A 28 4.45 6.18 -20.64
CA HIS A 28 4.41 4.94 -19.85
C HIS A 28 5.29 4.98 -18.60
N GLY A 29 5.80 6.16 -18.24
CA GLY A 29 6.59 6.38 -17.04
C GLY A 29 8.05 5.92 -17.12
N TRP A 30 8.58 5.64 -18.32
CA TRP A 30 9.98 5.28 -18.50
C TRP A 30 10.88 6.50 -18.55
N ALA A 31 11.97 6.44 -17.80
CA ALA A 31 13.10 7.37 -17.87
C ALA A 31 14.28 6.71 -18.57
N ASP A 32 15.12 7.51 -19.25
CA ASP A 32 16.43 7.05 -19.73
C ASP A 32 17.33 6.73 -18.55
N THR A 33 17.85 5.50 -18.51
CA THR A 33 18.70 5.01 -17.41
C THR A 33 20.00 5.79 -17.28
N LYS A 34 20.63 6.16 -18.42
CA LYS A 34 21.87 6.94 -18.42
C LYS A 34 21.64 8.36 -17.92
N ALA A 35 20.49 8.96 -18.27
CA ALA A 35 20.11 10.29 -17.75
C ALA A 35 19.92 10.27 -16.23
N LEU A 36 19.24 9.25 -15.69
CA LEU A 36 19.08 9.07 -14.25
C LEU A 36 20.45 8.92 -13.56
N ILE A 37 21.34 8.05 -14.08
CA ILE A 37 22.65 7.85 -13.52
C ILE A 37 23.47 9.15 -13.56
N ARG A 38 23.50 9.87 -14.69
CA ARG A 38 24.22 11.16 -14.79
C ARG A 38 23.70 12.17 -13.77
N ALA A 39 22.39 12.25 -13.59
CA ALA A 39 21.79 13.21 -12.67
C ALA A 39 22.13 12.90 -11.21
N ILE A 40 22.14 11.63 -10.81
CA ILE A 40 22.56 11.22 -9.46
C ILE A 40 24.07 11.39 -9.30
N ASN A 41 24.87 11.04 -10.32
CA ASN A 41 26.32 11.16 -10.28
C ASN A 41 26.80 12.62 -10.14
N ALA A 42 26.01 13.59 -10.56
CA ALA A 42 26.27 15.01 -10.30
C ALA A 42 26.15 15.38 -8.81
N ILE A 43 25.49 14.57 -8.01
CA ILE A 43 25.32 14.77 -6.54
C ILE A 43 26.36 13.96 -5.77
N GLN A 44 26.62 12.72 -6.18
CA GLN A 44 27.59 11.80 -5.59
C GLN A 44 27.95 10.70 -6.58
N PRO A 45 29.14 10.07 -6.48
CA PRO A 45 29.50 8.94 -7.35
C PRO A 45 28.39 7.91 -7.43
N PHE A 46 27.92 7.64 -8.65
CA PHE A 46 26.84 6.71 -8.92
C PHE A 46 26.95 6.15 -10.34
N ASP A 47 26.79 4.85 -10.46
CA ASP A 47 26.94 4.10 -11.71
C ASP A 47 25.84 3.08 -11.93
N MET A 48 25.92 2.33 -13.02
CA MET A 48 24.94 1.31 -13.39
C MET A 48 24.91 0.13 -12.42
N GLU A 49 26.07 -0.29 -11.91
CA GLU A 49 26.15 -1.40 -10.96
C GLU A 49 25.39 -1.07 -9.67
N GLN A 50 25.61 0.11 -9.14
CA GLN A 50 24.89 0.59 -7.95
C GLN A 50 23.39 0.71 -8.18
N LEU A 51 22.97 1.15 -9.37
CA LEU A 51 21.54 1.20 -9.73
C LEU A 51 20.95 -0.19 -9.82
N GLU A 52 21.64 -1.16 -10.44
CA GLU A 52 21.19 -2.55 -10.51
C GLU A 52 21.04 -3.17 -9.11
N ILE A 53 22.01 -2.95 -8.24
CA ILE A 53 21.91 -3.40 -6.83
C ILE A 53 20.67 -2.83 -6.16
N ILE A 54 20.41 -1.52 -6.31
CA ILE A 54 19.21 -0.90 -5.73
C ILE A 54 17.92 -1.55 -6.25
N VAL A 55 17.82 -1.79 -7.55
CA VAL A 55 16.64 -2.41 -8.16
C VAL A 55 16.48 -3.86 -7.71
N GLN A 56 17.55 -4.64 -7.71
CA GLN A 56 17.54 -6.06 -7.33
C GLN A 56 17.27 -6.29 -5.85
N THR A 57 17.81 -5.43 -4.98
CA THR A 57 17.66 -5.57 -3.53
C THR A 57 16.42 -4.88 -2.96
N ASP A 58 15.63 -4.19 -3.80
CA ASP A 58 14.39 -3.57 -3.34
C ASP A 58 13.32 -4.61 -3.04
N ASN A 59 13.15 -4.97 -1.78
CA ASN A 59 12.16 -5.93 -1.29
C ASN A 59 10.71 -5.62 -1.73
N LYS A 60 10.43 -4.41 -2.21
CA LYS A 60 9.12 -4.01 -2.72
C LYS A 60 9.05 -3.98 -4.23
N GLN A 61 10.14 -4.32 -4.90
CA GLN A 61 10.22 -4.31 -6.37
C GLN A 61 9.56 -3.06 -6.98
N ARG A 62 9.97 -1.87 -6.49
CA ARG A 62 9.34 -0.61 -6.90
C ARG A 62 9.66 -0.23 -8.32
N TYR A 63 10.76 -0.75 -8.88
CA TYR A 63 11.32 -0.35 -10.17
C TYR A 63 11.44 -1.54 -11.11
N ALA A 64 11.34 -1.27 -12.40
CA ALA A 64 11.66 -2.23 -13.45
C ALA A 64 12.57 -1.58 -14.49
N PHE A 65 13.50 -2.35 -15.02
CA PHE A 65 14.25 -1.99 -16.23
C PHE A 65 13.51 -2.50 -17.47
N SER A 66 13.72 -1.82 -18.59
CA SER A 66 13.45 -2.41 -19.91
C SER A 66 14.39 -3.61 -20.13
N PRO A 67 14.04 -4.54 -21.04
CA PRO A 67 14.87 -5.75 -21.28
C PRO A 67 16.34 -5.45 -21.59
N ASP A 68 16.61 -4.35 -22.29
CA ASP A 68 17.94 -3.86 -22.65
C ASP A 68 18.56 -2.94 -21.58
N LYS A 69 17.86 -2.72 -20.47
CA LYS A 69 18.23 -1.82 -19.37
C LYS A 69 18.49 -0.36 -19.77
N THR A 70 18.11 0.04 -20.97
CA THR A 70 18.27 1.45 -21.40
C THR A 70 17.26 2.37 -20.74
N ARG A 71 16.14 1.83 -20.24
CA ARG A 71 15.09 2.58 -19.57
C ARG A 71 14.76 1.96 -18.20
N ILE A 72 14.29 2.79 -17.29
CA ILE A 72 13.83 2.42 -15.96
C ILE A 72 12.50 3.12 -15.65
N ARG A 73 11.57 2.43 -14.99
CA ARG A 73 10.33 3.03 -14.50
C ARG A 73 9.97 2.56 -13.09
N ALA A 74 9.05 3.25 -12.46
CA ALA A 74 8.40 2.74 -11.25
C ALA A 74 7.21 1.85 -11.63
N ASN A 75 7.03 0.74 -10.91
CA ASN A 75 5.97 -0.25 -11.20
C ASN A 75 4.57 0.23 -10.83
N GLN A 76 4.44 1.22 -9.94
CA GLN A 76 3.16 1.81 -9.51
C GLN A 76 3.37 3.00 -8.56
N GLY A 77 2.29 3.71 -8.22
CA GLY A 77 2.28 4.73 -7.18
C GLY A 77 2.57 6.15 -7.67
N HIS A 78 2.39 6.41 -8.96
CA HIS A 78 2.57 7.71 -9.58
C HIS A 78 1.51 8.72 -9.12
N SER A 79 1.92 9.98 -8.98
CA SER A 79 1.03 11.14 -8.87
C SER A 79 1.02 11.99 -10.15
N ILE A 80 1.92 11.70 -11.07
CA ILE A 80 1.95 12.25 -12.42
C ILE A 80 1.15 11.33 -13.36
N PRO A 81 0.54 11.86 -14.41
CA PRO A 81 -0.21 11.05 -15.37
C PRO A 81 0.76 10.17 -16.17
N VAL A 82 0.60 8.85 -16.02
CA VAL A 82 1.31 7.85 -16.83
C VAL A 82 0.36 6.70 -17.14
N ASP A 83 0.47 6.12 -18.32
CA ASP A 83 -0.22 4.89 -18.69
C ASP A 83 0.72 3.70 -18.44
N LEU A 84 0.45 2.95 -17.38
CA LEU A 84 1.22 1.74 -17.06
C LEU A 84 0.80 0.52 -17.89
N GLU A 85 -0.09 0.68 -18.88
CA GLU A 85 -0.60 -0.38 -19.75
C GLU A 85 -1.23 -1.53 -18.95
N LEU A 86 -1.92 -1.17 -17.86
CA LEU A 86 -2.50 -2.14 -16.95
C LEU A 86 -3.72 -2.82 -17.58
N ILE A 87 -3.69 -4.15 -17.62
CA ILE A 87 -4.81 -4.96 -18.11
C ILE A 87 -5.72 -5.32 -16.93
N PRO A 88 -7.06 -5.16 -17.06
CA PRO A 88 -8.00 -5.61 -16.04
C PRO A 88 -7.81 -7.08 -15.66
N ARG A 89 -7.86 -7.38 -14.38
CA ARG A 89 -7.70 -8.73 -13.83
C ARG A 89 -8.75 -9.03 -12.79
N THR A 90 -9.21 -10.28 -12.74
CA THR A 90 -10.08 -10.75 -11.67
C THR A 90 -9.34 -10.75 -10.34
N PRO A 91 -9.82 -10.00 -9.32
CA PRO A 91 -9.18 -9.96 -8.02
C PRO A 91 -9.49 -11.23 -7.21
N PRO A 92 -8.72 -11.53 -6.14
CA PRO A 92 -9.14 -12.47 -5.12
C PRO A 92 -10.41 -11.97 -4.43
N ALA A 93 -11.14 -12.86 -3.74
CA ALA A 93 -12.41 -12.51 -3.08
C ALA A 93 -12.26 -11.31 -2.15
N ILE A 94 -11.16 -11.25 -1.43
CA ILE A 94 -10.88 -10.21 -0.44
C ILE A 94 -9.51 -9.59 -0.73
N LEU A 95 -9.50 -8.26 -0.69
CA LEU A 95 -8.28 -7.45 -0.65
C LEU A 95 -8.24 -6.63 0.63
N TRP A 96 -7.08 -6.12 0.97
CA TRP A 96 -6.83 -5.43 2.22
C TRP A 96 -6.28 -4.02 2.02
N HIS A 97 -6.75 -3.09 2.87
CA HIS A 97 -6.21 -1.74 2.94
C HIS A 97 -5.82 -1.40 4.37
N GLY A 98 -4.57 -1.03 4.58
CA GLY A 98 -4.05 -0.58 5.87
C GLY A 98 -3.95 0.94 5.92
N THR A 99 -4.51 1.54 6.96
CA THR A 99 -4.52 2.98 7.17
C THR A 99 -4.23 3.36 8.63
N GLY A 100 -4.07 4.65 8.92
CA GLY A 100 -4.03 5.16 10.29
C GLY A 100 -5.43 5.43 10.84
N GLU A 101 -5.62 5.23 12.15
CA GLU A 101 -6.90 5.37 12.84
C GLU A 101 -7.61 6.70 12.55
N ARG A 102 -6.87 7.80 12.43
CA ARG A 102 -7.40 9.14 12.13
C ARG A 102 -8.19 9.25 10.82
N PHE A 103 -7.97 8.34 9.89
CA PHE A 103 -8.63 8.36 8.58
C PHE A 103 -9.89 7.46 8.52
N VAL A 104 -10.15 6.66 9.56
CA VAL A 104 -11.22 5.66 9.58
C VAL A 104 -12.60 6.29 9.31
N SER A 105 -12.94 7.38 10.00
CA SER A 105 -14.25 8.03 9.85
C SER A 105 -14.48 8.55 8.44
N ALA A 106 -13.46 9.14 7.80
CA ALA A 106 -13.54 9.60 6.42
C ALA A 106 -13.70 8.42 5.45
N ILE A 107 -12.92 7.35 5.63
CA ILE A 107 -12.97 6.16 4.79
C ILE A 107 -14.34 5.46 4.90
N MET A 108 -14.90 5.35 6.10
CA MET A 108 -16.23 4.74 6.29
C MET A 108 -17.35 5.56 5.64
N ARG A 109 -17.20 6.87 5.56
CA ARG A 109 -18.19 7.76 4.92
C ARG A 109 -18.03 7.85 3.41
N GLU A 110 -16.79 7.93 2.92
CA GLU A 110 -16.46 8.30 1.53
C GLU A 110 -15.86 7.17 0.70
N GLY A 111 -15.48 6.07 1.35
CA GLY A 111 -14.73 5.00 0.72
C GLY A 111 -13.23 5.30 0.60
N LEU A 112 -12.51 4.45 -0.14
CA LEU A 112 -11.11 4.67 -0.46
C LEU A 112 -11.01 5.44 -1.79
N LYS A 113 -10.23 6.50 -1.76
CA LYS A 113 -9.91 7.33 -2.93
C LYS A 113 -8.40 7.28 -3.19
N PRO A 114 -7.95 7.45 -4.44
CA PRO A 114 -6.51 7.40 -4.78
C PRO A 114 -5.69 8.55 -4.17
N MET A 115 -6.34 9.64 -3.75
CA MET A 115 -5.75 10.88 -3.21
C MET A 115 -4.80 11.52 -4.24
N SER A 116 -3.51 11.63 -3.91
CA SER A 116 -2.49 12.16 -4.82
C SER A 116 -1.98 11.14 -5.85
N ARG A 117 -2.48 9.92 -5.84
CA ARG A 117 -2.06 8.85 -6.78
C ARG A 117 -3.10 8.64 -7.87
N GLN A 118 -2.75 7.87 -8.89
CA GLN A 118 -3.71 7.49 -9.94
C GLN A 118 -4.72 6.43 -9.46
N TYR A 119 -4.31 5.52 -8.55
CA TYR A 119 -5.12 4.39 -8.10
C TYR A 119 -5.11 4.23 -6.59
N VAL A 120 -6.16 3.62 -6.06
CA VAL A 120 -6.17 3.04 -4.72
C VAL A 120 -5.31 1.78 -4.72
N HIS A 121 -4.46 1.64 -3.71
CA HIS A 121 -3.55 0.51 -3.56
C HIS A 121 -4.09 -0.47 -2.51
N LEU A 122 -4.21 -1.73 -2.90
CA LEU A 122 -4.72 -2.81 -2.09
C LEU A 122 -3.70 -3.96 -2.02
N SER A 123 -3.73 -4.71 -0.96
CA SER A 123 -2.86 -5.87 -0.75
C SER A 123 -3.68 -7.16 -0.72
N ALA A 124 -3.14 -8.23 -1.29
CA ALA A 124 -3.68 -9.57 -1.10
C ALA A 124 -3.33 -10.14 0.31
N ASP A 125 -2.30 -9.58 0.94
CA ASP A 125 -1.81 -10.00 2.25
C ASP A 125 -2.16 -8.96 3.33
N PRO A 126 -2.89 -9.38 4.42
CA PRO A 126 -3.27 -8.49 5.50
C PRO A 126 -2.08 -7.94 6.29
N ASP A 127 -1.00 -8.72 6.47
CA ASP A 127 0.16 -8.28 7.23
C ASP A 127 0.92 -7.17 6.50
N THR A 128 1.00 -7.26 5.18
CA THR A 128 1.54 -6.17 4.35
C THR A 128 0.69 -4.91 4.49
N ALA A 129 -0.64 -5.03 4.47
CA ALA A 129 -1.53 -3.90 4.66
C ALA A 129 -1.35 -3.25 6.06
N VAL A 130 -1.22 -4.05 7.13
CA VAL A 130 -0.92 -3.54 8.47
C VAL A 130 0.41 -2.78 8.51
N LYS A 131 1.48 -3.33 7.88
CA LYS A 131 2.79 -2.63 7.79
C LYS A 131 2.68 -1.28 7.07
N VAL A 132 1.80 -1.17 6.08
CA VAL A 132 1.52 0.11 5.42
C VAL A 132 0.78 1.06 6.36
N GLY A 133 -0.26 0.59 7.04
CA GLY A 133 -1.06 1.38 7.99
C GLY A 133 -0.22 1.97 9.13
N ARG A 134 0.74 1.24 9.66
CA ARG A 134 1.65 1.69 10.74
C ARG A 134 2.44 2.96 10.42
N ARG A 135 2.65 3.28 9.13
CA ARG A 135 3.33 4.52 8.72
C ARG A 135 2.51 5.77 8.98
N HIS A 136 1.21 5.60 9.20
CA HIS A 136 0.24 6.67 9.39
C HIS A 136 -0.28 6.78 10.84
N GLY A 137 0.36 6.07 11.80
CA GLY A 137 0.00 6.02 13.20
C GLY A 137 -0.52 4.64 13.63
N ARG A 138 -1.45 4.59 14.59
CA ARG A 138 -2.10 3.33 15.00
C ARG A 138 -2.79 2.69 13.79
N PRO A 139 -2.38 1.47 13.39
CA PRO A 139 -2.87 0.88 12.16
C PRO A 139 -4.29 0.36 12.32
N VAL A 140 -5.10 0.61 11.32
CA VAL A 140 -6.42 0.01 11.14
C VAL A 140 -6.46 -0.70 9.81
N LEU A 141 -7.07 -1.89 9.80
CA LEU A 141 -7.17 -2.74 8.62
C LEU A 141 -8.62 -2.75 8.11
N PHE A 142 -8.77 -2.50 6.83
CA PHE A 142 -10.02 -2.68 6.12
C PHE A 142 -9.96 -3.92 5.22
N ASN A 143 -11.02 -4.69 5.26
CA ASN A 143 -11.35 -5.73 4.30
C ASN A 143 -12.14 -5.08 3.16
N VAL A 144 -11.74 -5.35 1.94
CA VAL A 144 -12.40 -4.93 0.71
C VAL A 144 -13.02 -6.16 0.06
N ASP A 145 -14.33 -6.17 -0.13
CA ASP A 145 -15.07 -7.22 -0.86
C ASP A 145 -14.83 -7.07 -2.36
N ALA A 146 -13.65 -7.50 -2.80
CA ALA A 146 -13.18 -7.29 -4.17
C ALA A 146 -13.93 -8.17 -5.17
N ALA A 147 -14.38 -9.37 -4.76
CA ALA A 147 -15.20 -10.23 -5.62
C ALA A 147 -16.54 -9.58 -5.94
N ARG A 148 -17.21 -9.02 -4.93
CA ARG A 148 -18.48 -8.30 -5.13
C ARG A 148 -18.29 -7.05 -5.97
N MET A 149 -17.24 -6.27 -5.72
CA MET A 149 -16.90 -5.10 -6.54
C MET A 149 -16.71 -5.47 -8.01
N ALA A 150 -15.95 -6.54 -8.28
CA ALA A 150 -15.72 -7.02 -9.64
C ALA A 150 -17.01 -7.54 -10.29
N GLY A 151 -17.87 -8.23 -9.53
CA GLY A 151 -19.20 -8.65 -9.98
C GLY A 151 -20.13 -7.48 -10.33
N ASP A 152 -19.99 -6.36 -9.63
CA ASP A 152 -20.71 -5.12 -9.88
C ASP A 152 -20.04 -4.24 -10.97
N GLY A 153 -19.01 -4.77 -11.67
CA GLY A 153 -18.38 -4.14 -12.84
C GLY A 153 -17.22 -3.20 -12.52
N LEU A 154 -16.74 -3.09 -11.27
CA LEU A 154 -15.58 -2.27 -10.95
C LEU A 154 -14.29 -3.00 -11.37
N LEU A 155 -13.38 -2.25 -11.99
CA LEU A 155 -12.16 -2.83 -12.54
C LEU A 155 -11.04 -2.90 -11.50
N PHE A 156 -10.28 -3.99 -11.60
CA PHE A 156 -9.07 -4.19 -10.83
C PHE A 156 -7.90 -4.45 -11.76
N TYR A 157 -6.74 -3.96 -11.37
CA TYR A 157 -5.48 -4.17 -12.05
C TYR A 157 -4.46 -4.73 -11.07
N ARG A 158 -3.43 -5.34 -11.60
CA ARG A 158 -2.32 -5.81 -10.78
C ARG A 158 -1.01 -5.32 -11.38
N SER A 159 -0.27 -4.53 -10.61
CA SER A 159 1.06 -4.06 -11.00
C SER A 159 2.07 -5.22 -11.06
N GLU A 160 3.19 -5.05 -11.75
CA GLU A 160 4.25 -6.06 -11.87
C GLU A 160 4.76 -6.54 -10.52
N ASN A 161 4.83 -5.65 -9.53
CA ASN A 161 5.23 -6.01 -8.16
C ASN A 161 4.08 -6.52 -7.28
N GLY A 162 2.98 -6.94 -7.88
CA GLY A 162 1.90 -7.68 -7.21
C GLY A 162 0.90 -6.84 -6.42
N VAL A 163 0.99 -5.52 -6.46
CA VAL A 163 0.02 -4.62 -5.80
C VAL A 163 -1.28 -4.57 -6.60
N TRP A 164 -2.40 -4.73 -5.93
CA TRP A 164 -3.72 -4.56 -6.54
C TRP A 164 -4.11 -3.10 -6.59
N LEU A 165 -4.68 -2.68 -7.70
CA LEU A 165 -5.02 -1.30 -8.03
C LEU A 165 -6.48 -1.24 -8.48
N THR A 166 -7.20 -0.19 -8.08
CA THR A 166 -8.56 0.15 -8.54
C THR A 166 -8.76 1.65 -8.45
N ASP A 167 -9.71 2.19 -9.18
CA ASP A 167 -9.95 3.64 -9.20
C ASP A 167 -10.47 4.16 -7.85
N SER A 168 -11.35 3.41 -7.21
CA SER A 168 -11.89 3.75 -5.89
C SER A 168 -12.48 2.50 -5.24
N VAL A 169 -12.74 2.57 -3.93
CA VAL A 169 -13.51 1.55 -3.21
C VAL A 169 -14.68 2.23 -2.50
N PRO A 170 -15.92 2.11 -3.01
CA PRO A 170 -17.09 2.63 -2.33
C PRO A 170 -17.31 2.04 -0.93
N PRO A 171 -17.91 2.79 0.02
CA PRO A 171 -18.05 2.38 1.41
C PRO A 171 -18.75 1.03 1.61
N GLN A 172 -19.73 0.69 0.76
CA GLN A 172 -20.51 -0.55 0.87
C GLN A 172 -19.72 -1.84 0.67
N TYR A 173 -18.47 -1.74 0.15
CA TYR A 173 -17.56 -2.88 -0.01
C TYR A 173 -16.49 -2.94 1.07
N LEU A 174 -16.52 -1.99 2.03
CA LEU A 174 -15.52 -1.89 3.09
C LEU A 174 -16.05 -2.47 4.40
N LYS A 175 -15.24 -3.29 5.06
CA LYS A 175 -15.47 -3.72 6.43
C LYS A 175 -14.22 -3.43 7.27
N LYS A 176 -14.38 -2.62 8.32
CA LYS A 176 -13.31 -2.44 9.31
C LYS A 176 -13.08 -3.76 10.03
N ARG A 177 -11.84 -4.28 10.02
CA ARG A 177 -11.49 -5.46 10.80
C ARG A 177 -11.38 -5.07 12.28
N GLN A 178 -12.13 -5.74 13.16
CA GLN A 178 -11.96 -5.59 14.60
C GLN A 178 -10.62 -6.21 14.99
N ASN A 179 -9.80 -5.48 15.71
CA ASN A 179 -8.57 -6.04 16.27
C ASN A 179 -8.95 -7.06 17.35
N LYS A 180 -8.29 -8.21 17.39
CA LYS A 180 -8.46 -9.19 18.48
C LYS A 180 -8.22 -8.61 19.89
N LEU A 181 -7.54 -7.49 19.99
CA LEU A 181 -7.33 -6.75 21.24
C LEU A 181 -8.59 -6.04 21.78
N ASP A 182 -9.54 -5.70 20.90
CA ASP A 182 -10.80 -5.06 21.32
C ASP A 182 -11.83 -6.08 21.85
N LEU A 183 -11.65 -7.37 21.58
CA LEU A 183 -12.50 -8.46 22.10
C LEU A 183 -12.14 -8.91 23.53
N GLY A 184 -10.98 -8.49 24.04
CA GLY A 184 -10.50 -8.85 25.39
C GLY A 184 -11.04 -7.96 26.52
N MET A 185 -11.74 -6.86 26.22
CA MET A 185 -12.24 -5.92 27.22
C MET A 185 -13.76 -5.97 27.47
N GLN A 186 -14.49 -6.86 26.83
CA GLN A 186 -15.93 -7.01 27.08
C GLN A 186 -16.30 -8.25 27.93
N GLY A 187 -15.37 -8.82 28.67
CA GLY A 187 -15.58 -10.06 29.43
C GLY A 187 -15.14 -10.05 30.90
N TYR A 188 -15.25 -8.92 31.62
CA TYR A 188 -15.22 -8.90 33.08
C TYR A 188 -16.13 -7.80 33.62
N GLY A 189 -17.39 -8.06 33.58
CA GLY A 189 -18.44 -7.26 34.20
C GLY A 189 -19.35 -8.16 34.99
N THR A 190 -19.10 -8.23 36.30
CA THR A 190 -20.03 -8.47 37.40
C THR A 190 -20.99 -9.63 37.34
N THR A 191 -20.76 -10.64 38.18
CA THR A 191 -21.78 -11.12 39.10
C THR A 191 -21.08 -11.70 40.34
N CYS A 192 -20.84 -10.84 41.33
CA CYS A 192 -20.87 -11.27 42.72
C CYS A 192 -22.36 -11.37 43.07
N LYS A 193 -22.87 -12.58 43.21
CA LYS A 193 -24.02 -12.86 44.02
C LYS A 193 -23.56 -13.51 45.32
N ASP A 194 -23.74 -12.76 46.42
CA ASP A 194 -23.82 -13.28 47.77
C ASP A 194 -24.92 -14.34 47.80
N GLU A 195 -24.56 -15.54 48.16
CA GLU A 195 -25.47 -16.47 48.80
C GLU A 195 -24.85 -16.94 50.12
N ARG A 196 -25.19 -16.20 51.17
CA ARG A 196 -25.25 -16.74 52.50
C ARG A 196 -26.42 -17.70 52.55
N THR A 197 -26.18 -18.94 52.84
CA THR A 197 -27.16 -19.83 53.42
C THR A 197 -26.56 -20.43 54.68
N GLU A 198 -27.19 -20.04 55.75
CA GLU A 198 -27.16 -20.68 57.07
C GLU A 198 -27.58 -22.13 56.90
N HIS A 199 -26.87 -23.02 57.57
CA HIS A 199 -27.53 -24.22 58.11
C HIS A 199 -26.88 -24.59 59.44
N GLU A 200 -27.79 -24.50 60.41
CA GLU A 200 -27.69 -24.99 61.80
C GLU A 200 -27.32 -26.47 61.89
N ALA A 201 -26.63 -26.66 62.97
CA ALA A 201 -26.67 -27.73 63.99
C ALA A 201 -27.41 -29.07 63.70
N SER A 202 -26.78 -30.13 63.97
CA SER A 202 -27.14 -31.09 65.07
C SER A 202 -26.44 -32.41 64.92
N PHE A 203 -25.92 -32.82 66.06
CA PHE A 203 -25.45 -34.14 66.52
C PHE A 203 -24.02 -34.55 66.16
#